data_66daff131a06b3ad6640c6875a5f6ec0
#
_entry.id   66daff131a06b3ad6640c6875a5f6ec0
#
_cell.length_a   1.000
_cell.length_b   1.000
_cell.length_c   1.000
_cell.angle_alpha   90.00
_cell.angle_beta   90.00
_cell.angle_gamma   90.00
#
_symmetry.space_group_name_H-M   'P 1'
#
loop_
_entity.id
_entity.type
_entity.pdbx_description
1 polymer ?
#
loop_
_entity_poly.entity_id
_entity_poly.type
_entity_poly.pdbx_seq_one_letter_code
_entity_poly.pdbx_strand_id
1 'polypeptide(L)'
;MAHHLREVPTHKELKSWIRVPKTKIDIKKENPVNKIFSNWFREQQLIFLAGVFEGEGTITMIPQKNTKKSSLSCRVKMTDRDIIQRFADFVGHGNIYSEKKRESQNKLSFCWKVSGPRAINFLHEIAPYLGVRRYNRVI
;
A
#
# COMPACT_ATOMS: atom_id res chain seq x y z
N MET A 1 20.98 12.65 -23.10
CA MET A 1 20.71 11.24 -23.42
C MET A 1 19.28 11.07 -23.90
N ALA A 2 19.13 10.53 -25.08
CA ALA A 2 17.80 10.19 -25.57
C ALA A 2 17.25 9.02 -24.74
N HIS A 3 16.22 9.26 -23.98
CA HIS A 3 15.46 8.18 -23.40
C HIS A 3 14.63 7.55 -24.51
N HIS A 4 15.02 6.35 -24.92
CA HIS A 4 14.15 5.56 -25.77
C HIS A 4 12.89 5.23 -24.96
N LEU A 5 11.79 5.90 -25.29
CA LEU A 5 10.49 5.47 -24.85
C LEU A 5 10.29 4.05 -25.37
N ARG A 6 10.25 3.09 -24.48
CA ARG A 6 9.87 1.73 -24.85
C ARG A 6 8.45 1.79 -25.39
N GLU A 7 8.25 1.19 -26.56
CA GLU A 7 6.90 0.99 -27.07
C GLU A 7 6.05 0.30 -26.02
N VAL A 8 4.79 0.71 -25.90
CA VAL A 8 3.85 0.05 -24.98
C VAL A 8 3.73 -1.42 -25.40
N PRO A 9 4.04 -2.37 -24.52
CA PRO A 9 3.96 -3.78 -24.86
C PRO A 9 2.51 -4.17 -25.18
N THR A 10 2.33 -5.07 -26.15
CA THR A 10 1.03 -5.65 -26.45
C THR A 10 0.55 -6.50 -25.28
N HIS A 11 -0.76 -6.73 -25.19
CA HIS A 11 -1.34 -7.62 -24.16
C HIS A 11 -0.71 -9.03 -24.19
N LYS A 12 -0.39 -9.53 -25.37
CA LYS A 12 0.28 -10.83 -25.54
C LYS A 12 1.70 -10.81 -24.97
N GLU A 13 2.44 -9.72 -25.18
CA GLU A 13 3.79 -9.55 -24.64
C GLU A 13 3.76 -9.43 -23.12
N LEU A 14 2.84 -8.65 -22.56
CA LEU A 14 2.63 -8.55 -21.11
C LEU A 14 2.38 -9.92 -20.49
N LYS A 15 1.56 -10.76 -21.11
CA LYS A 15 1.30 -12.13 -20.63
C LYS A 15 2.54 -13.00 -20.62
N SER A 16 3.50 -12.78 -21.53
CA SER A 16 4.75 -13.53 -21.58
C SER A 16 5.76 -13.05 -20.52
N TRP A 17 5.71 -11.79 -20.15
CA TRP A 17 6.63 -11.19 -19.18
C TRP A 17 6.23 -11.44 -17.73
N ILE A 18 4.95 -11.52 -17.46
CA ILE A 18 4.41 -11.69 -16.12
C ILE A 18 3.96 -13.14 -15.98
N ARG A 19 4.69 -13.91 -15.16
CA ARG A 19 4.25 -15.25 -14.76
C ARG A 19 3.11 -15.11 -13.76
N VAL A 20 1.91 -14.92 -14.29
CA VAL A 20 0.70 -14.82 -13.49
C VAL A 20 0.08 -16.22 -13.40
N PRO A 21 -0.41 -16.63 -12.22
CA PRO A 21 -1.19 -17.86 -12.12
C PRO A 21 -2.37 -17.84 -13.08
N LYS A 22 -2.54 -18.91 -13.88
CA LYS A 22 -3.61 -19.01 -14.89
C LYS A 22 -4.99 -19.28 -14.31
N THR A 23 -5.07 -19.60 -13.04
CA THR A 23 -6.32 -19.93 -12.34
C THR A 23 -6.68 -18.84 -11.36
N LYS A 24 -7.98 -18.68 -11.10
CA LYS A 24 -8.46 -17.75 -10.05
C LYS A 24 -7.90 -18.18 -8.71
N ILE A 25 -7.47 -17.20 -7.93
CA ILE A 25 -6.90 -17.41 -6.62
C ILE A 25 -8.01 -17.41 -5.58
N ASP A 26 -8.02 -18.42 -4.70
CA ASP A 26 -8.87 -18.41 -3.52
C ASP A 26 -8.26 -17.46 -2.48
N ILE A 27 -8.97 -16.37 -2.20
CA ILE A 27 -8.55 -15.33 -1.26
C ILE A 27 -8.33 -15.88 0.16
N LYS A 28 -8.96 -17.00 0.49
CA LYS A 28 -8.86 -17.64 1.82
C LYS A 28 -7.64 -18.55 1.99
N LYS A 29 -6.94 -18.86 0.90
CA LYS A 29 -5.76 -19.72 0.89
C LYS A 29 -4.49 -18.92 0.65
N GLU A 30 -3.35 -19.61 0.59
CA GLU A 30 -2.07 -18.99 0.25
C GLU A 30 -2.20 -18.12 -0.99
N ASN A 31 -1.75 -16.86 -0.89
CA ASN A 31 -1.86 -15.88 -1.96
C ASN A 31 -0.57 -15.86 -2.78
N PRO A 32 -0.52 -16.52 -3.96
CA PRO A 32 0.68 -16.56 -4.78
C PRO A 32 1.06 -15.19 -5.35
N VAL A 33 0.11 -14.27 -5.50
CA VAL A 33 0.40 -12.91 -5.98
C VAL A 33 1.19 -12.13 -4.93
N ASN A 34 0.86 -12.25 -3.66
CA ASN A 34 1.65 -11.61 -2.59
C ASN A 34 3.03 -12.25 -2.44
N LYS A 35 3.13 -13.54 -2.69
CA LYS A 35 4.42 -14.23 -2.73
C LYS A 35 5.30 -13.70 -3.87
N ILE A 36 4.73 -13.48 -5.05
CA ILE A 36 5.42 -12.85 -6.18
C ILE A 36 5.85 -11.44 -5.81
N PHE A 37 4.96 -10.65 -5.21
CA PHE A 37 5.27 -9.29 -4.76
C PHE A 37 6.43 -9.27 -3.77
N SER A 38 6.48 -10.21 -2.83
CA SER A 38 7.56 -10.29 -1.84
C SER A 38 8.93 -10.60 -2.46
N ASN A 39 8.96 -11.12 -3.68
CA ASN A 39 10.18 -11.38 -4.45
C ASN A 39 10.61 -10.22 -5.34
N TRP A 40 9.81 -9.17 -5.44
CA TRP A 40 10.21 -7.97 -6.16
C TRP A 40 11.36 -7.26 -5.43
N PHE A 41 12.16 -6.50 -6.16
CA PHE A 41 13.12 -5.59 -5.53
C PHE A 41 12.40 -4.64 -4.58
N ARG A 42 13.08 -4.29 -3.48
CA ARG A 42 12.50 -3.43 -2.46
C ARG A 42 11.98 -2.11 -3.03
N GLU A 43 12.71 -1.50 -3.95
CA GLU A 43 12.30 -0.27 -4.61
C GLU A 43 11.01 -0.43 -5.43
N GLN A 44 10.86 -1.55 -6.13
CA GLN A 44 9.64 -1.86 -6.87
C GLN A 44 8.43 -2.02 -5.96
N GLN A 45 8.61 -2.71 -4.84
CA GLN A 45 7.58 -2.83 -3.81
C GLN A 45 7.17 -1.46 -3.28
N LEU A 46 8.16 -0.61 -3.01
CA LEU A 46 7.96 0.73 -2.47
C LEU A 46 7.17 1.62 -3.45
N ILE A 47 7.52 1.60 -4.72
CA ILE A 47 6.81 2.34 -5.77
C ILE A 47 5.35 1.89 -5.87
N PHE A 48 5.10 0.59 -5.84
CA PHE A 48 3.74 0.06 -5.86
C PHE A 48 2.92 0.57 -4.67
N LEU A 49 3.49 0.44 -3.46
CA LEU A 49 2.81 0.85 -2.23
C LEU A 49 2.59 2.37 -2.19
N ALA A 50 3.55 3.15 -2.70
CA ALA A 50 3.40 4.60 -2.81
C ALA A 50 2.23 4.98 -3.73
N GLY A 51 2.08 4.28 -4.86
CA GLY A 51 0.96 4.50 -5.78
C GLY A 51 -0.40 4.20 -5.14
N VAL A 52 -0.50 3.11 -4.41
CA VAL A 52 -1.72 2.76 -3.67
C VAL A 52 -1.99 3.79 -2.57
N PHE A 53 -0.95 4.18 -1.84
CA PHE A 53 -1.07 5.19 -0.78
C PHE A 53 -1.51 6.55 -1.34
N GLU A 54 -1.04 6.93 -2.51
CA GLU A 54 -1.49 8.18 -3.16
C GLU A 54 -3.00 8.19 -3.40
N GLY A 55 -3.58 7.05 -3.76
CA GLY A 55 -5.02 6.94 -3.99
C GLY A 55 -5.85 6.74 -2.72
N GLU A 56 -5.38 5.93 -1.81
CA GLU A 56 -6.17 5.40 -0.69
C GLU A 56 -5.59 5.73 0.69
N GLY A 57 -4.40 6.30 0.76
CA GLY A 57 -3.74 6.57 2.03
C GLY A 57 -4.28 7.79 2.76
N THR A 58 -4.23 7.75 4.08
CA THR A 58 -4.59 8.88 4.95
C THR A 58 -3.48 9.10 5.97
N ILE A 59 -3.08 10.35 6.15
CA ILE A 59 -2.11 10.78 7.16
C ILE A 59 -2.86 11.58 8.21
N THR A 60 -2.70 11.20 9.47
CA THR A 60 -3.42 11.84 10.58
C THR A 60 -2.46 12.15 11.72
N MET A 61 -2.61 13.33 12.30
CA MET A 61 -1.95 13.68 13.56
C MET A 61 -2.92 13.40 14.71
N ILE A 62 -2.52 12.55 15.64
CA ILE A 62 -3.34 12.18 16.80
C ILE A 62 -2.78 12.87 18.03
N PRO A 63 -3.56 13.73 18.71
CA PRO A 63 -3.14 14.32 19.99
C PRO A 63 -2.94 13.22 21.04
N GLN A 64 -1.81 13.25 21.73
CA GLN A 64 -1.56 12.35 22.84
C GLN A 64 -2.21 12.91 24.12
N LYS A 65 -2.92 12.05 24.87
CA LYS A 65 -3.52 12.42 26.14
C LYS A 65 -2.44 12.94 27.10
N ASN A 66 -2.74 14.07 27.74
CA ASN A 66 -1.90 14.71 28.79
C ASN A 66 -0.54 15.23 28.31
N THR A 67 -0.33 15.36 27.01
CA THR A 67 0.88 15.99 26.47
C THR A 67 0.53 16.98 25.38
N LYS A 68 1.39 17.97 25.15
CA LYS A 68 1.29 18.87 23.99
C LYS A 68 1.79 18.22 22.69
N LYS A 69 2.20 16.94 22.75
CA LYS A 69 2.73 16.19 21.62
C LYS A 69 1.61 15.48 20.87
N SER A 70 1.71 15.47 19.57
CA SER A 70 0.85 14.66 18.71
C SER A 70 1.66 13.53 18.09
N SER A 71 1.01 12.41 17.83
CA SER A 71 1.60 11.26 17.16
C SER A 71 1.13 11.20 15.71
N LEU A 72 2.08 11.03 14.78
CA LEU A 72 1.74 10.82 13.39
C LEU A 72 1.26 9.39 13.17
N SER A 73 0.18 9.26 12.42
CA SER A 73 -0.40 7.98 12.04
C SER A 73 -0.68 7.99 10.55
N CYS A 74 -0.49 6.87 9.88
CA CYS A 74 -0.96 6.67 8.53
C CYS A 74 -1.76 5.37 8.41
N ARG A 75 -2.70 5.37 7.49
CA ARG A 75 -3.54 4.20 7.24
C ARG A 75 -3.89 4.08 5.77
N VAL A 76 -4.16 2.85 5.36
CA VAL A 76 -4.71 2.53 4.05
C VAL A 76 -5.93 1.64 4.27
N LYS A 77 -7.03 1.97 3.63
CA LYS A 77 -8.30 1.24 3.75
C LYS A 77 -8.81 0.86 2.38
N MET A 78 -9.06 -0.42 2.19
CA MET A 78 -9.51 -0.99 0.92
C MET A 78 -10.38 -2.23 1.16
N THR A 79 -11.11 -2.64 0.14
CA THR A 79 -11.79 -3.94 0.15
C THR A 79 -10.86 -5.11 -0.21
N ASP A 80 -9.72 -4.82 -0.80
CA ASP A 80 -8.73 -5.83 -1.21
C ASP A 80 -7.75 -6.14 -0.07
N ARG A 81 -8.06 -7.18 0.69
CA ARG A 81 -7.24 -7.58 1.84
C ARG A 81 -5.81 -7.92 1.47
N ASP A 82 -5.58 -8.52 0.31
CA ASP A 82 -4.24 -8.88 -0.16
C ASP A 82 -3.33 -7.65 -0.35
N ILE A 83 -3.88 -6.56 -0.86
CA ILE A 83 -3.12 -5.30 -1.00
C ILE A 83 -2.81 -4.70 0.38
N ILE A 84 -3.76 -4.73 1.29
CA ILE A 84 -3.55 -4.28 2.69
C ILE A 84 -2.45 -5.10 3.36
N GLN A 85 -2.43 -6.42 3.14
CA GLN A 85 -1.40 -7.30 3.67
C GLN A 85 0.01 -6.92 3.18
N ARG A 86 0.13 -6.44 1.94
CA ARG A 86 1.44 -5.98 1.40
C ARG A 86 2.04 -4.84 2.20
N PHE A 87 1.23 -3.90 2.68
CA PHE A 87 1.69 -2.81 3.54
C PHE A 87 2.25 -3.34 4.85
N ALA A 88 1.52 -4.23 5.51
CA ALA A 88 1.95 -4.81 6.76
C ALA A 88 3.24 -5.63 6.60
N ASP A 89 3.34 -6.42 5.55
CA ASP A 89 4.52 -7.26 5.29
C ASP A 89 5.75 -6.42 4.94
N PHE A 90 5.58 -5.38 4.13
CA PHE A 90 6.67 -4.50 3.73
C PHE A 90 7.23 -3.70 4.91
N VAL A 91 6.36 -3.08 5.68
CA VAL A 91 6.74 -2.25 6.84
C VAL A 91 7.17 -3.13 8.00
N GLY A 92 6.61 -4.33 8.12
CA GLY A 92 6.88 -5.24 9.23
C GLY A 92 6.21 -4.84 10.54
N HIS A 93 5.38 -3.81 10.53
CA HIS A 93 4.69 -3.26 11.70
C HIS A 93 3.31 -2.72 11.31
N GLY A 94 2.52 -2.41 12.31
CA GLY A 94 1.16 -1.93 12.12
C GLY A 94 0.14 -3.04 12.33
N ASN A 95 -1.11 -2.65 12.36
CA ASN A 95 -2.22 -3.57 12.59
C ASN A 95 -3.15 -3.58 11.39
N ILE A 96 -3.64 -4.77 11.06
CA ILE A 96 -4.70 -4.95 10.08
C ILE A 96 -5.97 -5.25 10.85
N TYR A 97 -7.03 -4.51 10.55
CA TYR A 97 -8.35 -4.77 11.09
C TYR A 97 -9.40 -4.64 10.00
N SER A 98 -10.53 -5.29 10.22
CA SER A 98 -11.67 -5.25 9.30
C SER A 98 -12.74 -4.32 9.84
N GLU A 99 -13.38 -3.59 8.95
CA GLU A 99 -14.53 -2.74 9.26
C GLU A 99 -15.70 -3.12 8.38
N LYS A 100 -16.85 -3.38 9.01
CA LYS A 100 -18.11 -3.43 8.28
C LYS A 100 -18.54 -2.01 7.97
N LYS A 101 -18.71 -1.70 6.68
CA LYS A 101 -19.43 -0.50 6.30
C LYS A 101 -20.89 -0.60 6.75
N ARG A 102 -21.48 0.57 7.06
CA ARG A 102 -22.87 0.73 7.47
C ARG A 102 -23.82 -0.18 6.68
N GLU A 103 -24.95 -0.53 7.30
CA GLU A 103 -25.95 -1.54 6.91
C GLU A 103 -26.36 -1.62 5.44
N SER A 104 -26.12 -0.58 4.62
CA SER A 104 -26.46 -0.55 3.20
C SER A 104 -25.40 -1.16 2.27
N GLN A 105 -24.23 -1.54 2.79
CA GLN A 105 -23.13 -2.06 1.97
C GLN A 105 -22.58 -3.34 2.56
N ASN A 106 -22.86 -4.45 1.86
CA ASN A 106 -22.41 -5.79 2.23
C ASN A 106 -20.90 -6.04 2.10
N LYS A 107 -20.09 -5.03 1.76
CA LYS A 107 -18.65 -5.20 1.55
C LYS A 107 -17.86 -4.90 2.81
N LEU A 108 -17.11 -5.90 3.26
CA LEU A 108 -16.13 -5.77 4.32
C LEU A 108 -14.91 -4.99 3.77
N SER A 109 -14.48 -3.97 4.49
CA SER A 109 -13.23 -3.29 4.19
C SER A 109 -12.14 -3.66 5.18
N PHE A 110 -10.89 -3.58 4.74
CA PHE A 110 -9.72 -3.85 5.55
C PHE A 110 -8.88 -2.61 5.67
N CYS A 111 -8.26 -2.41 6.81
CA CYS A 111 -7.44 -1.25 7.09
C CYS A 111 -6.12 -1.70 7.70
N TRP A 112 -5.01 -1.18 7.15
CA TRP A 112 -3.71 -1.23 7.78
C TRP A 112 -3.41 0.13 8.38
N LYS A 113 -2.95 0.15 9.62
CA LYS A 113 -2.62 1.38 10.34
C LYS A 113 -1.30 1.23 11.07
N VAL A 114 -0.45 2.22 10.96
CA VAL A 114 0.81 2.32 11.70
C VAL A 114 0.98 3.73 12.26
N SER A 115 1.60 3.86 13.41
CA SER A 115 1.76 5.12 14.12
C SER A 115 3.20 5.33 14.61
N GLY A 116 3.54 6.58 14.94
CA GLY A 116 4.81 6.94 15.55
C GLY A 116 5.98 6.92 14.58
N PRO A 117 7.20 6.63 15.08
CA PRO A 117 8.43 6.66 14.25
C PRO A 117 8.37 5.73 13.03
N ARG A 118 7.69 4.60 13.13
CA ARG A 118 7.55 3.65 12.03
C ARG A 118 6.69 4.21 10.90
N ALA A 119 5.64 4.95 11.25
CA ALA A 119 4.84 5.69 10.26
C ALA A 119 5.67 6.77 9.58
N ILE A 120 6.44 7.52 10.33
CA ILE A 120 7.33 8.56 9.81
C ILE A 120 8.34 7.96 8.84
N ASN A 121 8.99 6.89 9.21
CA ASN A 121 9.98 6.22 8.36
C ASN A 121 9.36 5.74 7.04
N PHE A 122 8.20 5.10 7.11
CA PHE A 122 7.50 4.64 5.91
C PHE A 122 7.10 5.80 5.01
N LEU A 123 6.53 6.86 5.58
CA LEU A 123 6.13 8.04 4.82
C LEU A 123 7.31 8.73 4.15
N HIS A 124 8.46 8.81 4.82
CA HIS A 124 9.67 9.37 4.22
C HIS A 124 10.18 8.51 3.06
N GLU A 125 10.07 7.20 3.14
CA GLU A 125 10.48 6.31 2.06
C GLU A 125 9.60 6.47 0.81
N ILE A 126 8.28 6.63 0.98
CA ILE A 126 7.36 6.77 -0.15
C ILE A 126 7.24 8.22 -0.64
N ALA A 127 7.68 9.20 0.14
CA ALA A 127 7.51 10.62 -0.18
C ALA A 127 7.96 11.00 -1.61
N PRO A 128 9.11 10.52 -2.13
CA PRO A 128 9.55 10.88 -3.48
C PRO A 128 8.59 10.44 -4.60
N TYR A 129 7.70 9.51 -4.32
CA TYR A 129 6.76 8.94 -5.29
C TYR A 129 5.34 9.47 -5.12
N LEU A 130 5.12 10.36 -4.15
CA LEU A 130 3.80 10.93 -3.86
C LEU A 130 3.55 12.20 -4.66
N GLY A 131 2.27 12.53 -4.84
CA GLY A 131 1.90 13.83 -5.36
C GLY A 131 2.22 14.96 -4.39
N VAL A 132 2.27 16.20 -4.90
CA VAL A 132 2.72 17.39 -4.15
C VAL A 132 1.94 17.57 -2.86
N ARG A 133 0.64 17.37 -2.87
CA ARG A 133 -0.21 17.56 -1.69
C ARG A 133 0.18 16.63 -0.54
N ARG A 134 0.39 15.35 -0.82
CA ARG A 134 0.77 14.39 0.21
C ARG A 134 2.24 14.53 0.60
N TYR A 135 3.10 14.81 -0.36
CA TYR A 135 4.50 15.10 -0.10
C TYR A 135 4.65 16.22 0.94
N ASN A 136 3.92 17.32 0.75
CA ASN A 136 3.98 18.45 1.67
C ASN A 136 3.45 18.12 3.07
N ARG A 137 2.58 17.14 3.20
CA ARG A 137 2.12 16.68 4.52
C ARG A 137 3.16 15.82 5.24
N VAL A 138 4.03 15.16 4.51
CA VAL A 138 5.05 14.27 5.07
C VAL A 138 6.27 15.06 5.54
N ILE A 139 6.63 16.09 4.80
CA ILE A 139 7.83 16.90 5.06
C ILE A 139 7.59 18.02 6.12
#